data_d6537d0f65540e0fbf533ace876c9953
#
_entry.id   d6537d0f65540e0fbf533ace876c9953
#
_cell.length_a   1.000
_cell.length_b   1.000
_cell.length_c   1.000
_cell.angle_alpha   90.00
_cell.angle_beta   90.00
_cell.angle_gamma   90.00
#
_symmetry.space_group_name_H-M   'P 1'
#
loop_
_entity.id
_entity.type
_entity.pdbx_description
1 polymer ?
#
loop_
_entity_poly.entity_id
_entity_poly.type
_entity_poly.pdbx_seq_one_letter_code
_entity_poly.pdbx_strand_id
1 'polypeptide(L)'
;VAIWADTLIASNRNSRGDDTMSLEGTYEPSPSEWVRNQVATYEASGGTEANTLLDTGMPIIVVTTRGNRSGSIRKTPLMRVEHDGAYALVASQGGAPTHPVWYFNIKAAPSSVRIQDGPEPFDVDVHEATGDERALWWERAVAAYPPYAEYQTRTERTIPVLVATRRT
;
A
#
# COMPACT_ATOMS: atom_id res chain seq x y z
N VAL A 1 -9.29 62.29 -14.65
CA VAL A 1 -9.58 61.37 -13.58
C VAL A 1 -9.95 60.02 -14.19
N ALA A 2 -9.02 59.07 -14.15
CA ALA A 2 -9.19 57.77 -14.75
C ALA A 2 -9.80 56.80 -13.72
N ILE A 3 -10.87 56.12 -14.10
CA ILE A 3 -11.48 55.05 -13.33
C ILE A 3 -11.04 53.75 -13.96
N TRP A 4 -10.31 52.95 -13.23
CA TRP A 4 -9.90 51.62 -13.62
C TRP A 4 -11.02 50.65 -13.29
N ALA A 5 -11.57 49.99 -14.28
CA ALA A 5 -12.46 48.86 -14.11
C ALA A 5 -11.62 47.57 -14.24
N ASP A 6 -11.35 46.94 -13.13
CA ASP A 6 -10.77 45.62 -13.10
C ASP A 6 -11.82 44.59 -13.54
N THR A 7 -11.62 44.02 -14.71
CA THR A 7 -12.40 42.86 -15.16
C THR A 7 -11.76 41.61 -14.57
N LEU A 8 -12.34 41.10 -13.51
CA LEU A 8 -12.04 39.78 -13.00
C LEU A 8 -12.55 38.73 -13.99
N ILE A 9 -11.64 38.16 -14.76
CA ILE A 9 -11.92 36.96 -15.52
C ILE A 9 -11.92 35.80 -14.53
N ALA A 10 -13.10 35.37 -14.11
CA ALA A 10 -13.29 34.14 -13.39
C ALA A 10 -12.93 32.98 -14.31
N SER A 11 -11.75 32.44 -14.13
CA SER A 11 -11.36 31.16 -14.74
C SER A 11 -12.24 30.07 -14.18
N ASN A 12 -13.27 29.69 -14.90
CA ASN A 12 -14.10 28.56 -14.62
C ASN A 12 -13.28 27.29 -14.92
N ARG A 13 -12.49 26.83 -13.94
CA ARG A 13 -11.92 25.48 -13.97
C ARG A 13 -13.06 24.51 -13.70
N ASN A 14 -13.54 23.94 -14.78
CA ASN A 14 -14.42 22.81 -14.76
C ASN A 14 -13.65 21.64 -14.12
N SER A 15 -13.75 21.51 -12.82
CA SER A 15 -13.27 20.35 -12.07
C SER A 15 -14.19 19.19 -12.43
N ARG A 16 -13.83 18.46 -13.47
CA ARG A 16 -14.31 17.08 -13.58
C ARG A 16 -13.76 16.37 -12.34
N GLY A 17 -14.68 15.95 -11.48
CA GLY A 17 -14.35 15.28 -10.25
C GLY A 17 -13.52 14.02 -10.54
N ASP A 18 -12.23 14.16 -10.34
CA ASP A 18 -11.38 13.02 -10.11
C ASP A 18 -11.64 12.61 -8.65
N ASP A 19 -12.51 11.64 -8.50
CA ASP A 19 -12.90 11.07 -7.20
C ASP A 19 -11.79 10.14 -6.66
N THR A 20 -10.55 10.46 -6.99
CA THR A 20 -9.38 9.89 -6.35
C THR A 20 -9.30 10.46 -4.95
N MET A 21 -9.78 9.71 -3.97
CA MET A 21 -9.57 10.04 -2.56
C MET A 21 -8.08 10.20 -2.35
N SER A 22 -7.63 11.45 -2.29
CA SER A 22 -6.24 11.80 -2.04
C SER A 22 -5.74 11.12 -0.76
N LEU A 23 -4.54 10.52 -0.81
CA LEU A 23 -3.83 10.02 0.37
C LEU A 23 -3.18 11.17 1.15
N GLU A 24 -3.81 12.33 1.14
CA GLU A 24 -3.45 13.46 1.98
C GLU A 24 -4.06 13.30 3.37
N GLY A 25 -3.29 13.69 4.37
CA GLY A 25 -3.71 13.61 5.75
C GLY A 25 -2.52 13.54 6.69
N THR A 26 -2.82 13.46 7.99
CA THR A 26 -1.80 13.34 9.01
C THR A 26 -1.21 11.94 9.00
N TYR A 27 0.11 11.85 8.82
CA TYR A 27 0.82 10.58 8.95
C TYR A 27 0.93 10.19 10.42
N GLU A 28 0.45 9.02 10.75
CA GLU A 28 0.58 8.40 12.06
C GLU A 28 1.55 7.23 11.98
N PRO A 29 2.79 7.39 12.50
CA PRO A 29 3.80 6.34 12.45
C PRO A 29 3.38 5.08 13.22
N SER A 30 3.93 3.93 12.83
CA SER A 30 3.73 2.68 13.56
C SER A 30 4.21 2.82 15.01
N PRO A 31 3.50 2.24 16.00
CA PRO A 31 3.99 2.15 17.38
C PRO A 31 5.25 1.29 17.48
N SER A 32 5.52 0.40 16.53
CA SER A 32 6.75 -0.38 16.47
C SER A 32 7.92 0.48 15.98
N GLU A 33 8.94 0.64 16.80
CA GLU A 33 10.11 1.47 16.48
C GLU A 33 10.84 0.98 15.23
N TRP A 34 11.09 -0.31 15.12
CA TRP A 34 11.81 -0.83 13.97
C TRP A 34 11.02 -0.67 12.65
N VAL A 35 9.70 -0.78 12.70
CA VAL A 35 8.84 -0.51 11.54
C VAL A 35 8.89 0.96 11.14
N ARG A 36 8.77 1.89 12.12
CA ARG A 36 8.90 3.33 11.86
C ARG A 36 10.23 3.67 11.20
N ASN A 37 11.31 3.12 11.76
CA ASN A 37 12.66 3.40 11.28
C ASN A 37 12.88 2.81 9.89
N GLN A 38 12.39 1.60 9.63
CA GLN A 38 12.47 1.00 8.31
C GLN A 38 11.74 1.84 7.26
N VAL A 39 10.52 2.25 7.53
CA VAL A 39 9.74 3.10 6.62
C VAL A 39 10.46 4.43 6.37
N ALA A 40 10.91 5.11 7.44
CA ALA A 40 11.59 6.39 7.31
C ALA A 40 12.87 6.31 6.49
N THR A 41 13.69 5.30 6.74
CA THR A 41 14.96 5.09 6.00
C THR A 41 14.69 4.70 4.55
N TYR A 42 13.72 3.82 4.31
CA TYR A 42 13.32 3.44 2.96
C TYR A 42 12.90 4.66 2.13
N GLU A 43 12.01 5.48 2.67
CA GLU A 43 11.51 6.68 1.97
C GLU A 43 12.61 7.72 1.74
N ALA A 44 13.42 8.00 2.77
CA ALA A 44 14.50 8.99 2.67
C ALA A 44 15.57 8.60 1.65
N SER A 45 15.82 7.30 1.48
CA SER A 45 16.83 6.76 0.55
C SER A 45 16.27 6.48 -0.86
N GLY A 46 14.98 6.70 -1.10
CA GLY A 46 14.35 6.29 -2.36
C GLY A 46 14.39 4.78 -2.59
N GLY A 47 14.29 4.00 -1.53
CA GLY A 47 14.25 2.54 -1.59
C GLY A 47 15.63 1.87 -1.76
N THR A 48 16.74 2.60 -1.61
CA THR A 48 18.07 2.02 -1.70
C THR A 48 18.58 1.46 -0.37
N GLU A 49 18.02 1.89 0.74
CA GLU A 49 18.34 1.41 2.09
C GLU A 49 17.06 0.90 2.78
N ALA A 50 17.22 0.05 3.79
CA ALA A 50 16.13 -0.58 4.55
C ALA A 50 15.10 -1.29 3.65
N ASN A 51 15.54 -1.79 2.51
CA ASN A 51 14.69 -2.35 1.45
C ASN A 51 14.54 -3.88 1.51
N THR A 52 14.99 -4.48 2.60
CA THR A 52 14.85 -5.93 2.83
C THR A 52 14.25 -6.21 4.21
N LEU A 53 13.65 -7.39 4.36
CA LEU A 53 13.23 -7.88 5.66
C LEU A 53 14.47 -8.25 6.49
N LEU A 54 14.81 -7.41 7.47
CA LEU A 54 15.99 -7.62 8.32
C LEU A 54 17.21 -8.01 7.48
N ASP A 55 17.99 -9.02 7.91
CA ASP A 55 19.20 -9.50 7.24
C ASP A 55 18.93 -10.65 6.24
N THR A 56 17.69 -10.86 5.85
CA THR A 56 17.32 -11.98 4.96
C THR A 56 17.68 -11.75 3.51
N GLY A 57 17.89 -10.50 3.10
CA GLY A 57 18.07 -10.12 1.70
C GLY A 57 16.76 -10.13 0.88
N MET A 58 15.63 -10.48 1.50
CA MET A 58 14.32 -10.52 0.83
C MET A 58 13.73 -9.11 0.72
N PRO A 59 13.41 -8.63 -0.49
CA PRO A 59 12.97 -7.26 -0.68
C PRO A 59 11.59 -6.98 -0.12
N ILE A 60 11.41 -5.74 0.37
CA ILE A 60 10.13 -5.20 0.82
C ILE A 60 9.72 -4.02 -0.04
N ILE A 61 8.44 -3.70 0.03
CA ILE A 61 7.86 -2.45 -0.47
C ILE A 61 7.21 -1.70 0.70
N VAL A 62 6.96 -0.42 0.54
CA VAL A 62 6.19 0.37 1.51
C VAL A 62 4.80 0.63 0.96
N VAL A 63 3.78 0.21 1.70
CA VAL A 63 2.38 0.39 1.36
C VAL A 63 1.76 1.45 2.25
N THR A 64 1.19 2.48 1.61
CA THR A 64 0.50 3.58 2.29
C THR A 64 -1.01 3.38 2.18
N THR A 65 -1.70 3.46 3.29
CA THR A 65 -3.16 3.32 3.39
C THR A 65 -3.74 4.45 4.24
N ARG A 66 -5.06 4.60 4.17
CA ARG A 66 -5.81 5.45 5.08
C ARG A 66 -6.41 4.60 6.18
N GLY A 67 -6.18 4.97 7.44
CA GLY A 67 -6.80 4.31 8.60
C GLY A 67 -8.33 4.37 8.50
N ASN A 68 -8.99 3.22 8.54
CA ASN A 68 -10.45 3.14 8.37
C ASN A 68 -11.24 3.69 9.56
N ARG A 69 -10.58 3.86 10.70
CA ARG A 69 -11.19 4.44 11.93
C ARG A 69 -10.80 5.89 12.15
N SER A 70 -9.51 6.21 12.00
CA SER A 70 -8.96 7.54 12.30
C SER A 70 -8.90 8.47 11.09
N GLY A 71 -8.87 7.92 9.86
CA GLY A 71 -8.56 8.67 8.65
C GLY A 71 -7.08 9.05 8.50
N SER A 72 -6.25 8.70 9.48
CA SER A 72 -4.81 8.99 9.43
C SER A 72 -4.10 8.16 8.38
N ILE A 73 -3.03 8.71 7.83
CA ILE A 73 -2.18 7.98 6.87
C ILE A 73 -1.30 7.00 7.62
N ARG A 74 -1.32 5.74 7.18
CA ARG A 74 -0.53 4.64 7.75
C ARG A 74 0.39 4.08 6.69
N LYS A 75 1.59 3.67 7.09
CA LYS A 75 2.58 3.06 6.20
C LYS A 75 3.08 1.76 6.79
N THR A 76 3.13 0.73 5.96
CA THR A 76 3.50 -0.62 6.38
C THR A 76 4.48 -1.22 5.38
N PRO A 77 5.64 -1.72 5.82
CA PRO A 77 6.49 -2.52 4.96
C PRO A 77 5.88 -3.91 4.77
N LEU A 78 5.79 -4.34 3.53
CA LEU A 78 5.32 -5.68 3.17
C LEU A 78 6.34 -6.36 2.26
N MET A 79 6.33 -7.68 2.23
CA MET A 79 7.16 -8.43 1.30
C MET A 79 6.81 -8.05 -0.14
N ARG A 80 7.84 -7.85 -0.96
CA ARG A 80 7.69 -7.55 -2.38
C ARG A 80 7.29 -8.80 -3.16
N VAL A 81 6.07 -8.84 -3.62
CA VAL A 81 5.57 -9.87 -4.54
C VAL A 81 5.07 -9.14 -5.78
N GLU A 82 5.83 -9.16 -6.84
CA GLU A 82 5.56 -8.39 -8.07
C GLU A 82 5.58 -9.32 -9.27
N HIS A 83 4.67 -9.08 -10.22
CA HIS A 83 4.66 -9.74 -11.51
C HIS A 83 3.99 -8.83 -12.55
N ASP A 84 4.72 -8.53 -13.63
CA ASP A 84 4.25 -7.68 -14.74
C ASP A 84 3.67 -6.33 -14.28
N GLY A 85 4.28 -5.71 -13.28
CA GLY A 85 3.85 -4.41 -12.76
C GLY A 85 2.67 -4.44 -11.79
N ALA A 86 2.11 -5.61 -11.50
CA ALA A 86 1.12 -5.82 -10.45
C ALA A 86 1.79 -6.40 -9.20
N TYR A 87 1.15 -6.18 -8.06
CA TYR A 87 1.69 -6.60 -6.76
C TYR A 87 0.67 -7.43 -5.99
N ALA A 88 1.14 -8.42 -5.25
CA ALA A 88 0.31 -9.09 -4.24
C ALA A 88 0.65 -8.55 -2.85
N LEU A 89 -0.38 -8.15 -2.13
CA LEU A 89 -0.30 -7.76 -0.72
C LEU A 89 -0.88 -8.92 0.09
N VAL A 90 -0.03 -9.64 0.79
CA VAL A 90 -0.42 -10.88 1.50
C VAL A 90 -0.70 -10.56 2.97
N ALA A 91 -1.96 -10.70 3.37
CA ALA A 91 -2.43 -10.34 4.71
C ALA A 91 -2.18 -11.49 5.72
N SER A 92 -0.94 -11.95 5.81
CA SER A 92 -0.56 -13.12 6.61
C SER A 92 -0.47 -12.84 8.12
N GLN A 93 0.07 -11.70 8.49
CA GLN A 93 0.40 -11.37 9.89
C GLN A 93 1.09 -12.54 10.61
N GLY A 94 2.05 -13.20 9.94
CA GLY A 94 2.80 -14.34 10.49
C GLY A 94 1.94 -15.60 10.78
N GLY A 95 0.75 -15.68 10.18
CA GLY A 95 -0.20 -16.75 10.46
C GLY A 95 -1.05 -16.52 11.70
N ALA A 96 -1.13 -15.29 12.20
CA ALA A 96 -2.01 -14.94 13.31
C ALA A 96 -3.48 -15.24 12.98
N PRO A 97 -4.33 -15.47 14.00
CA PRO A 97 -5.75 -15.83 13.77
C PRO A 97 -6.60 -14.69 13.22
N THR A 98 -6.10 -13.46 13.25
CA THR A 98 -6.79 -12.26 12.74
C THR A 98 -6.06 -11.66 11.55
N HIS A 99 -6.80 -10.95 10.69
CA HIS A 99 -6.20 -10.17 9.62
C HIS A 99 -5.44 -8.95 10.18
N PRO A 100 -4.38 -8.49 9.51
CA PRO A 100 -3.69 -7.26 9.90
C PRO A 100 -4.59 -6.04 9.70
N VAL A 101 -4.35 -4.98 10.48
CA VAL A 101 -5.16 -3.75 10.43
C VAL A 101 -5.17 -3.13 9.03
N TRP A 102 -4.04 -3.15 8.32
CA TRP A 102 -3.95 -2.58 6.98
C TRP A 102 -4.87 -3.26 5.96
N TYR A 103 -5.21 -4.54 6.16
CA TYR A 103 -6.19 -5.24 5.34
C TYR A 103 -7.56 -4.56 5.40
N PHE A 104 -8.02 -4.24 6.59
CA PHE A 104 -9.29 -3.55 6.79
C PHE A 104 -9.26 -2.12 6.24
N ASN A 105 -8.13 -1.43 6.37
CA ASN A 105 -7.93 -0.11 5.78
C ASN A 105 -8.12 -0.14 4.26
N ILE A 106 -7.50 -1.12 3.60
CA ILE A 106 -7.61 -1.28 2.14
C ILE A 106 -9.02 -1.69 1.75
N LYS A 107 -9.65 -2.60 2.47
CA LYS A 107 -11.03 -3.02 2.16
C LYS A 107 -12.02 -1.88 2.26
N ALA A 108 -11.80 -0.95 3.19
CA ALA A 108 -12.62 0.24 3.35
C ALA A 108 -12.40 1.28 2.24
N ALA A 109 -11.19 1.39 1.71
CA ALA A 109 -10.81 2.38 0.69
C ALA A 109 -9.80 1.78 -0.32
N PRO A 110 -10.23 0.87 -1.21
CA PRO A 110 -9.33 0.14 -2.10
C PRO A 110 -8.69 0.99 -3.21
N SER A 111 -9.19 2.18 -3.45
CA SER A 111 -8.59 3.16 -4.37
C SER A 111 -7.72 4.21 -3.67
N SER A 112 -7.64 4.19 -2.34
CA SER A 112 -6.79 5.08 -1.53
C SER A 112 -5.58 4.32 -1.00
N VAL A 113 -4.80 3.75 -1.90
CA VAL A 113 -3.61 2.94 -1.60
C VAL A 113 -2.45 3.40 -2.48
N ARG A 114 -1.27 3.48 -1.89
CA ARG A 114 -0.04 3.85 -2.60
C ARG A 114 1.04 2.84 -2.29
N ILE A 115 1.84 2.51 -3.30
CA ILE A 115 3.01 1.64 -3.15
C ILE A 115 4.26 2.44 -3.47
N GLN A 116 5.31 2.23 -2.69
CA GLN A 116 6.66 2.63 -3.05
C GLN A 116 7.53 1.38 -3.21
N ASP A 117 8.04 1.20 -4.43
CA ASP A 117 8.97 0.13 -4.81
C ASP A 117 10.14 0.81 -5.56
N GLY A 118 11.10 1.32 -4.82
CA GLY A 118 12.15 2.17 -5.34
C GLY A 118 11.92 3.66 -5.07
N PRO A 119 12.42 4.57 -5.94
CA PRO A 119 12.43 6.01 -5.64
C PRO A 119 11.06 6.69 -5.75
N GLU A 120 10.20 6.21 -6.64
CA GLU A 120 8.94 6.90 -6.96
C GLU A 120 7.72 6.12 -6.45
N PRO A 121 6.98 6.69 -5.47
CA PRO A 121 5.71 6.10 -5.07
C PRO A 121 4.64 6.30 -6.16
N PHE A 122 3.69 5.38 -6.22
CA PHE A 122 2.59 5.41 -7.19
C PHE A 122 1.28 4.94 -6.58
N ASP A 123 0.19 5.50 -7.06
CA ASP A 123 -1.15 5.11 -6.64
C ASP A 123 -1.58 3.82 -7.33
N VAL A 124 -2.33 2.99 -6.61
CA VAL A 124 -2.82 1.69 -7.09
C VAL A 124 -4.31 1.55 -6.81
N ASP A 125 -4.95 0.72 -7.62
CA ASP A 125 -6.26 0.15 -7.34
C ASP A 125 -6.08 -1.27 -6.84
N VAL A 126 -6.83 -1.66 -5.81
CA VAL A 126 -6.66 -2.94 -5.13
C VAL A 126 -7.96 -3.73 -5.15
N HIS A 127 -7.86 -5.01 -5.45
CA HIS A 127 -8.96 -5.97 -5.28
C HIS A 127 -8.46 -7.24 -4.59
N GLU A 128 -9.36 -7.94 -3.92
CA GLU A 128 -9.03 -9.22 -3.32
C GLU A 128 -9.13 -10.34 -4.34
N ALA A 129 -8.06 -11.08 -4.50
CA ALA A 129 -8.00 -12.21 -5.42
C ALA A 129 -8.80 -13.40 -4.87
N THR A 130 -9.51 -14.08 -5.76
CA THR A 130 -10.29 -15.30 -5.46
C THR A 130 -10.04 -16.36 -6.53
N GLY A 131 -10.40 -17.60 -6.24
CA GLY A 131 -10.33 -18.69 -7.22
C GLY A 131 -8.94 -18.86 -7.83
N ASP A 132 -8.90 -19.00 -9.17
CA ASP A 132 -7.65 -19.25 -9.90
C ASP A 132 -6.67 -18.09 -9.82
N GLU A 133 -7.15 -16.85 -9.79
CA GLU A 133 -6.30 -15.67 -9.59
C GLU A 133 -5.58 -15.74 -8.25
N ARG A 134 -6.32 -16.07 -7.18
CA ARG A 134 -5.70 -16.22 -5.85
C ARG A 134 -4.66 -17.34 -5.84
N ALA A 135 -4.97 -18.49 -6.43
CA ALA A 135 -4.05 -19.62 -6.47
C ALA A 135 -2.73 -19.25 -7.17
N LEU A 136 -2.81 -18.53 -8.30
CA LEU A 136 -1.64 -18.07 -9.04
C LEU A 136 -0.81 -17.06 -8.24
N TRP A 137 -1.45 -16.08 -7.60
CA TRP A 137 -0.74 -15.09 -6.80
C TRP A 137 -0.19 -15.68 -5.49
N TRP A 138 -0.87 -16.67 -4.92
CA TRP A 138 -0.34 -17.40 -3.77
C TRP A 138 0.94 -18.15 -4.12
N GLU A 139 0.99 -18.80 -5.27
CA GLU A 139 2.20 -19.46 -5.77
C GLU A 139 3.35 -18.47 -5.92
N ARG A 140 3.09 -17.30 -6.54
CA ARG A 140 4.08 -16.23 -6.66
C ARG A 140 4.54 -15.69 -5.31
N ALA A 141 3.61 -15.53 -4.37
CA ALA A 141 3.91 -15.07 -3.01
C ALA A 141 4.81 -16.04 -2.26
N VAL A 142 4.52 -17.33 -2.32
CA VAL A 142 5.35 -18.38 -1.71
C VAL A 142 6.73 -18.46 -2.36
N ALA A 143 6.81 -18.26 -3.68
CA ALA A 143 8.10 -18.19 -4.37
C ALA A 143 8.95 -16.99 -3.90
N ALA A 144 8.33 -15.83 -3.70
CA ALA A 144 9.01 -14.63 -3.21
C ALA A 144 9.37 -14.70 -1.72
N TYR A 145 8.50 -15.30 -0.92
CA TYR A 145 8.66 -15.43 0.53
C TYR A 145 8.14 -16.79 1.00
N PRO A 146 8.97 -17.85 0.98
CA PRO A 146 8.55 -19.22 1.32
C PRO A 146 7.84 -19.40 2.66
N PRO A 147 8.14 -18.60 3.73
CA PRO A 147 7.42 -18.72 5.00
C PRO A 147 5.90 -18.51 4.93
N TYR A 148 5.36 -17.91 3.87
CA TYR A 148 3.90 -17.79 3.71
C TYR A 148 3.19 -19.14 3.74
N ALA A 149 3.78 -20.17 3.14
CA ALA A 149 3.19 -21.51 3.14
C ALA A 149 3.05 -22.05 4.57
N GLU A 150 4.06 -21.84 5.42
CA GLU A 150 4.01 -22.21 6.83
C GLU A 150 3.00 -21.36 7.61
N TYR A 151 2.93 -20.05 7.33
CA TYR A 151 1.97 -19.16 7.99
C TYR A 151 0.53 -19.61 7.76
N GLN A 152 0.19 -20.09 6.55
CA GLN A 152 -1.16 -20.62 6.28
C GLN A 152 -1.47 -21.86 7.12
N THR A 153 -0.49 -22.66 7.48
CA THR A 153 -0.71 -23.84 8.35
C THR A 153 -0.95 -23.49 9.81
N ARG A 154 -0.61 -22.27 10.24
CA ARG A 154 -0.77 -21.79 11.61
C ARG A 154 -2.16 -21.23 11.91
N THR A 155 -2.99 -21.05 10.90
CA THR A 155 -4.32 -20.47 11.07
C THR A 155 -5.37 -21.22 10.25
N GLU A 156 -6.58 -21.28 10.76
CA GLU A 156 -7.74 -21.84 10.03
C GLU A 156 -8.33 -20.86 9.03
N ARG A 157 -8.09 -19.54 9.20
CA ARG A 157 -8.53 -18.55 8.22
C ARG A 157 -7.76 -18.71 6.91
N THR A 158 -8.41 -18.43 5.79
CA THR A 158 -7.70 -18.28 4.52
C THR A 158 -6.99 -16.93 4.51
N ILE A 159 -5.67 -16.94 4.35
CA ILE A 159 -4.88 -15.70 4.29
C ILE A 159 -5.27 -14.92 3.03
N PRO A 160 -5.79 -13.68 3.15
CA PRO A 160 -6.15 -12.89 1.99
C PRO A 160 -4.95 -12.51 1.14
N VAL A 161 -5.14 -12.51 -0.17
CA VAL A 161 -4.21 -12.00 -1.16
C VAL A 161 -4.89 -10.86 -1.90
N LEU A 162 -4.40 -9.64 -1.71
CA LEU A 162 -4.89 -8.46 -2.40
C LEU A 162 -4.00 -8.17 -3.61
N VAL A 163 -4.59 -7.91 -4.75
CA VAL A 163 -3.84 -7.58 -5.98
C VAL A 163 -3.95 -6.08 -6.23
N ALA A 164 -2.78 -5.44 -6.32
CA ALA A 164 -2.64 -4.01 -6.54
C ALA A 164 -2.11 -3.76 -7.94
N THR A 165 -2.83 -2.93 -8.71
CA THR A 165 -2.45 -2.52 -10.06
C THR A 165 -2.20 -1.02 -10.10
N ARG A 166 -1.13 -0.58 -10.75
CA ARG A 166 -0.82 0.84 -10.88
C ARG A 166 -1.96 1.56 -11.60
N ARG A 167 -2.39 2.67 -11.03
CA ARG A 167 -3.33 3.57 -11.68
C ARG A 167 -2.62 4.39 -12.74
N THR A 168 -3.18 4.43 -13.94
CA THR A 168 -2.67 5.21 -15.07
C THR A 168 -3.27 6.62 -15.10
#